data_77afa469018c6ea24dee6eb76e6ae3e5
#
_entry.id   77afa469018c6ea24dee6eb76e6ae3e5
#
_cell.length_a   1.000
_cell.length_b   1.000
_cell.length_c   1.000
_cell.angle_alpha   90.00
_cell.angle_beta   90.00
_cell.angle_gamma   90.00
#
_symmetry.space_group_name_H-M   'P 1'
#
loop_
_entity.id
_entity.type
_entity.pdbx_description
1 polymer ?
#
loop_
_entity_poly.entity_id
_entity_poly.type
_entity_poly.pdbx_seq_one_letter_code
_entity_poly.pdbx_strand_id
1 'polypeptide(L)'
;MKTLEKFTYNREYKTLKKKEQKYLKKQSMSSDHFINRKLKGKVEPKLEQTLNSTFQKAFTLVFDKGVGIIQKTYNADKIKEKHNSIDSRITRKNIRKQKNISKSSNIKNLAFTSISSTALGILGIGIPDIFLFTALIIKNLQEISLSYGIDFNNDKEKYFMLMIIEGALAHESIYEVNERINSFIESYRSYDIDLQIKQTSNTLASELLYLKFIQGIPIVGAISGFYDSKYMNQISKYANLKYQLRFLKNKL
;
A
#
# COMPACT_ATOMS: atom_id res chain seq x y z
N MET A 1 28.76 19.37 -11.89
CA MET A 1 27.91 18.89 -10.78
C MET A 1 26.71 18.09 -11.29
N LYS A 2 25.85 18.63 -12.15
CA LYS A 2 24.64 17.95 -12.68
C LYS A 2 24.89 16.56 -13.33
N THR A 3 26.03 16.38 -14.04
CA THR A 3 26.35 15.11 -14.73
C THR A 3 26.67 13.97 -13.76
N LEU A 4 27.39 14.22 -12.67
CA LEU A 4 27.72 13.21 -11.65
C LEU A 4 26.49 12.78 -10.84
N GLU A 5 25.60 13.72 -10.59
CA GLU A 5 24.31 13.47 -9.93
C GLU A 5 23.43 12.57 -10.78
N LYS A 6 23.28 12.87 -12.07
CA LYS A 6 22.52 12.07 -13.03
C LYS A 6 23.08 10.67 -13.16
N PHE A 7 24.41 10.51 -13.14
CA PHE A 7 25.06 9.21 -13.14
C PHE A 7 24.70 8.40 -11.86
N THR A 8 24.69 9.08 -10.70
CA THR A 8 24.33 8.46 -9.42
C THR A 8 22.87 7.99 -9.41
N TYR A 9 21.93 8.83 -9.89
CA TYR A 9 20.52 8.44 -10.02
C TYR A 9 20.33 7.26 -10.95
N ASN A 10 20.95 7.27 -12.13
CA ASN A 10 20.88 6.16 -13.09
C ASN A 10 21.36 4.83 -12.49
N ARG A 11 22.48 4.86 -11.75
CA ARG A 11 23.03 3.67 -11.11
C ARG A 11 22.11 3.13 -10.00
N GLU A 12 21.55 4.00 -9.16
CA GLU A 12 20.60 3.58 -8.14
C GLU A 12 19.28 3.08 -8.76
N TYR A 13 18.79 3.73 -9.81
CA TYR A 13 17.59 3.30 -10.56
C TYR A 13 17.78 1.88 -11.13
N LYS A 14 18.90 1.61 -11.82
CA LYS A 14 19.22 0.26 -12.32
C LYS A 14 19.30 -0.77 -11.18
N THR A 15 19.85 -0.38 -10.03
CA THR A 15 19.93 -1.25 -8.86
C THR A 15 18.53 -1.57 -8.30
N LEU A 16 17.63 -0.59 -8.29
CA LEU A 16 16.24 -0.78 -7.85
C LEU A 16 15.45 -1.64 -8.82
N LYS A 17 15.63 -1.47 -10.13
CA LYS A 17 15.01 -2.35 -11.14
C LYS A 17 15.42 -3.83 -10.94
N LYS A 18 16.69 -4.10 -10.62
CA LYS A 18 17.13 -5.46 -10.25
C LYS A 18 16.46 -5.96 -8.96
N LYS A 19 16.24 -5.10 -7.96
CA LYS A 19 15.51 -5.45 -6.73
C LYS A 19 14.04 -5.72 -7.00
N GLU A 20 13.43 -4.93 -7.89
CA GLU A 20 12.05 -5.13 -8.36
C GLU A 20 11.91 -6.54 -8.97
N GLN A 21 12.76 -6.92 -9.90
CA GLN A 21 12.72 -8.26 -10.51
C GLN A 21 12.89 -9.39 -9.48
N LYS A 22 13.80 -9.22 -8.51
CA LYS A 22 13.96 -10.19 -7.42
C LYS A 22 12.70 -10.28 -6.54
N TYR A 23 12.07 -9.14 -6.27
CA TYR A 23 10.82 -9.10 -5.50
C TYR A 23 9.70 -9.83 -6.22
N LEU A 24 9.49 -9.52 -7.51
CA LEU A 24 8.46 -10.14 -8.35
C LEU A 24 8.65 -11.67 -8.41
N LYS A 25 9.88 -12.11 -8.70
CA LYS A 25 10.19 -13.55 -8.73
C LYS A 25 9.89 -14.24 -7.40
N LYS A 26 10.25 -13.61 -6.27
CA LYS A 26 9.98 -14.17 -4.95
C LYS A 26 8.47 -14.27 -4.67
N GLN A 27 7.69 -13.27 -5.06
CA GLN A 27 6.25 -13.23 -4.82
C GLN A 27 5.49 -14.20 -5.71
N SER A 28 5.84 -14.30 -6.99
CA SER A 28 5.20 -15.24 -7.93
C SER A 28 5.44 -16.70 -7.57
N MET A 29 6.51 -17.01 -6.83
CA MET A 29 6.88 -18.37 -6.38
C MET A 29 6.43 -18.67 -4.95
N SER A 30 5.68 -17.78 -4.28
CA SER A 30 5.28 -18.01 -2.89
C SER A 30 4.27 -19.16 -2.80
N SER A 31 4.41 -20.02 -1.76
CA SER A 31 3.51 -21.15 -1.49
C SER A 31 2.05 -20.72 -1.25
N ASP A 32 1.84 -19.49 -0.83
CA ASP A 32 0.52 -18.89 -0.62
C ASP A 32 -0.34 -18.92 -1.89
N HIS A 33 0.33 -18.83 -3.06
CA HIS A 33 -0.25 -18.92 -4.38
C HIS A 33 -0.98 -20.26 -4.64
N PHE A 34 -0.33 -21.39 -4.36
CA PHE A 34 -0.89 -22.73 -4.64
C PHE A 34 -2.16 -22.99 -3.83
N ILE A 35 -2.21 -22.48 -2.61
CA ILE A 35 -3.32 -22.68 -1.68
C ILE A 35 -4.49 -21.76 -2.05
N ASN A 36 -4.24 -20.50 -2.41
CA ASN A 36 -5.28 -19.58 -2.90
C ASN A 36 -6.01 -20.16 -4.13
N ARG A 37 -5.28 -20.81 -5.05
CA ARG A 37 -5.88 -21.48 -6.20
C ARG A 37 -6.76 -22.67 -5.82
N LYS A 38 -6.38 -23.44 -4.79
CA LYS A 38 -7.19 -24.54 -4.26
C LYS A 38 -8.46 -24.10 -3.52
N LEU A 39 -8.47 -22.87 -3.01
CA LEU A 39 -9.62 -22.29 -2.30
C LEU A 39 -10.63 -21.66 -3.25
N LYS A 40 -10.25 -21.29 -4.48
CA LYS A 40 -11.19 -20.84 -5.51
C LYS A 40 -12.28 -21.91 -5.70
N GLY A 41 -13.53 -21.53 -5.47
CA GLY A 41 -14.71 -22.40 -5.56
C GLY A 41 -15.11 -23.13 -4.26
N LYS A 42 -14.31 -23.00 -3.17
CA LYS A 42 -14.69 -23.53 -1.84
C LYS A 42 -15.20 -22.44 -0.88
N VAL A 43 -15.09 -21.18 -1.29
CA VAL A 43 -15.55 -20.05 -0.52
C VAL A 43 -17.01 -19.79 -0.82
N GLU A 44 -17.81 -19.52 0.21
CA GLU A 44 -19.19 -19.11 0.04
C GLU A 44 -19.23 -17.76 -0.71
N PRO A 45 -19.86 -17.68 -1.91
CA PRO A 45 -19.84 -16.47 -2.73
C PRO A 45 -20.38 -15.22 -2.01
N LYS A 46 -21.34 -15.42 -1.12
CA LYS A 46 -21.94 -14.36 -0.31
C LYS A 46 -20.91 -13.72 0.65
N LEU A 47 -20.03 -14.53 1.24
CA LEU A 47 -18.98 -14.05 2.13
C LEU A 47 -17.94 -13.22 1.37
N GLU A 48 -17.50 -13.71 0.21
CA GLU A 48 -16.56 -12.99 -0.65
C GLU A 48 -17.12 -11.65 -1.10
N GLN A 49 -18.36 -11.60 -1.55
CA GLN A 49 -19.06 -10.36 -1.92
C GLN A 49 -19.18 -9.39 -0.73
N THR A 50 -19.50 -9.91 0.46
CA THR A 50 -19.60 -9.08 1.67
C THR A 50 -18.27 -8.44 2.02
N LEU A 51 -17.18 -9.20 2.02
CA LEU A 51 -15.84 -8.68 2.31
C LEU A 51 -15.41 -7.65 1.28
N ASN A 52 -15.61 -7.95 -0.01
CA ASN A 52 -15.30 -7.04 -1.09
C ASN A 52 -16.06 -5.71 -0.96
N SER A 53 -17.38 -5.75 -0.79
CA SER A 53 -18.19 -4.54 -0.61
C SER A 53 -17.79 -3.76 0.65
N THR A 54 -17.38 -4.45 1.72
CA THR A 54 -16.92 -3.80 2.94
C THR A 54 -15.58 -3.08 2.73
N PHE A 55 -14.62 -3.68 2.01
CA PHE A 55 -13.38 -3.01 1.65
C PHE A 55 -13.62 -1.81 0.73
N GLN A 56 -14.50 -1.93 -0.27
CA GLN A 56 -14.85 -0.80 -1.15
C GLN A 56 -15.38 0.38 -0.34
N LYS A 57 -16.37 0.16 0.53
CA LYS A 57 -16.90 1.19 1.43
C LYS A 57 -15.82 1.76 2.35
N ALA A 58 -14.92 0.92 2.88
CA ALA A 58 -13.83 1.37 3.72
C ALA A 58 -12.86 2.29 2.97
N PHE A 59 -12.46 1.96 1.75
CA PHE A 59 -11.61 2.84 0.92
C PHE A 59 -12.29 4.17 0.61
N THR A 60 -13.54 4.14 0.14
CA THR A 60 -14.30 5.36 -0.15
C THR A 60 -14.37 6.25 1.10
N LEU A 61 -14.74 5.69 2.24
CA LEU A 61 -14.83 6.45 3.48
C LEU A 61 -13.48 7.02 3.95
N VAL A 62 -12.42 6.22 3.83
CA VAL A 62 -11.06 6.66 4.21
C VAL A 62 -10.58 7.79 3.30
N PHE A 63 -10.83 7.72 2.00
CA PHE A 63 -10.43 8.77 1.06
C PHE A 63 -11.28 10.03 1.17
N ASP A 64 -12.56 9.92 1.47
CA ASP A 64 -13.47 11.08 1.55
C ASP A 64 -13.37 11.80 2.90
N LYS A 65 -13.33 11.05 3.99
CA LYS A 65 -13.44 11.59 5.36
C LYS A 65 -12.28 11.24 6.27
N GLY A 66 -11.58 10.14 5.98
CA GLY A 66 -10.54 9.60 6.84
C GLY A 66 -9.19 10.29 6.71
N VAL A 67 -8.90 10.92 5.57
CA VAL A 67 -7.60 11.55 5.30
C VAL A 67 -7.25 12.59 6.38
N GLY A 68 -8.17 13.47 6.72
CA GLY A 68 -7.95 14.49 7.77
C GLY A 68 -7.74 13.91 9.17
N ILE A 69 -8.38 12.76 9.48
CA ILE A 69 -8.20 12.06 10.75
C ILE A 69 -6.85 11.36 10.77
N ILE A 70 -6.50 10.69 9.68
CA ILE A 70 -5.22 9.99 9.52
C ILE A 70 -4.06 10.97 9.64
N GLN A 71 -4.13 12.14 8.99
CA GLN A 71 -3.08 13.16 9.03
C GLN A 71 -2.76 13.64 10.45
N LYS A 72 -3.75 13.67 11.35
CA LYS A 72 -3.54 14.03 12.76
C LYS A 72 -2.77 12.97 13.55
N THR A 73 -2.62 11.76 13.03
CA THR A 73 -1.97 10.64 13.73
C THR A 73 -0.46 10.57 13.51
N TYR A 74 0.11 11.39 12.61
CA TYR A 74 1.54 11.50 12.37
C TYR A 74 1.95 12.94 12.06
N ASN A 75 3.23 13.24 12.26
CA ASN A 75 3.75 14.59 12.00
C ASN A 75 4.25 14.68 10.56
N ALA A 76 3.37 15.16 9.66
CA ALA A 76 3.67 15.31 8.23
C ALA A 76 4.83 16.29 7.99
N ASP A 77 4.89 17.38 8.76
CA ASP A 77 5.93 18.41 8.61
C ASP A 77 7.31 17.86 8.96
N LYS A 78 7.41 17.08 10.04
CA LYS A 78 8.66 16.40 10.40
C LYS A 78 9.14 15.40 9.34
N ILE A 79 8.21 14.73 8.64
CA ILE A 79 8.56 13.83 7.54
C ILE A 79 9.07 14.64 6.35
N LYS A 80 8.38 15.76 5.99
CA LYS A 80 8.79 16.66 4.90
C LYS A 80 10.14 17.32 5.19
N GLU A 81 10.38 17.79 6.40
CA GLU A 81 11.67 18.34 6.81
C GLU A 81 12.81 17.34 6.66
N LYS A 82 12.60 16.11 7.12
CA LYS A 82 13.59 15.03 6.94
C LYS A 82 13.82 14.72 5.47
N HIS A 83 12.76 14.68 4.64
CA HIS A 83 12.89 14.52 3.20
C HIS A 83 13.76 15.63 2.61
N ASN A 84 13.42 16.89 2.88
CA ASN A 84 14.13 18.06 2.37
C ASN A 84 15.61 18.07 2.78
N SER A 85 15.92 17.69 4.02
CA SER A 85 17.31 17.61 4.52
C SER A 85 18.14 16.53 3.82
N ILE A 86 17.49 15.48 3.33
CA ILE A 86 18.14 14.39 2.60
C ILE A 86 18.25 14.73 1.10
N ASP A 87 17.22 15.33 0.51
CA ASP A 87 17.19 15.69 -0.91
C ASP A 87 18.17 16.85 -1.24
N SER A 88 18.46 17.70 -0.27
CA SER A 88 19.44 18.80 -0.43
C SER A 88 20.88 18.32 -0.64
N ARG A 89 21.22 17.07 -0.31
CA ARG A 89 22.56 16.48 -0.47
C ARG A 89 22.49 15.16 -1.20
N ILE A 90 22.74 15.20 -2.50
CA ILE A 90 22.63 14.03 -3.38
C ILE A 90 23.82 13.09 -3.19
N THR A 91 23.65 12.12 -2.30
CA THR A 91 24.57 11.01 -2.14
C THR A 91 23.82 9.69 -2.15
N ARG A 92 24.48 8.58 -2.55
CA ARG A 92 23.88 7.23 -2.47
C ARG A 92 23.39 6.90 -1.07
N LYS A 93 24.12 7.34 -0.05
CA LYS A 93 23.77 7.14 1.36
C LYS A 93 22.46 7.85 1.70
N ASN A 94 22.25 9.07 1.20
CA ASN A 94 21.06 9.85 1.44
C ASN A 94 19.84 9.30 0.71
N ILE A 95 19.97 8.90 -0.55
CA ILE A 95 18.92 8.21 -1.31
C ILE A 95 18.43 6.96 -0.56
N ARG A 96 19.34 6.20 0.04
CA ARG A 96 18.99 5.00 0.84
C ARG A 96 18.39 5.34 2.21
N LYS A 97 18.74 6.47 2.80
CA LYS A 97 18.17 6.93 4.08
C LYS A 97 16.69 7.30 3.97
N GLN A 98 16.21 7.79 2.82
CA GLN A 98 14.79 8.10 2.62
C GLN A 98 13.87 6.93 2.95
N LYS A 99 14.27 5.72 2.59
CA LYS A 99 13.56 4.49 2.96
C LYS A 99 13.34 4.33 4.48
N ASN A 100 14.21 4.89 5.31
CA ASN A 100 14.14 4.71 6.75
C ASN A 100 13.30 5.78 7.45
N ILE A 101 12.91 6.85 6.74
CA ILE A 101 12.06 7.91 7.31
C ILE A 101 10.68 7.35 7.64
N SER A 102 10.12 6.54 6.74
CA SER A 102 8.79 5.95 6.88
C SER A 102 8.71 4.81 7.92
N LYS A 103 9.85 4.25 8.34
CA LYS A 103 9.87 3.16 9.33
C LYS A 103 9.59 3.60 10.77
N SER A 104 9.56 4.90 11.05
CA SER A 104 9.42 5.43 12.40
C SER A 104 7.96 5.55 12.86
N SER A 105 6.98 5.23 12.02
CA SER A 105 5.58 5.29 12.40
C SER A 105 5.21 4.09 13.26
N ASN A 106 5.04 4.35 14.56
CA ASN A 106 4.46 3.39 15.49
C ASN A 106 2.99 3.19 15.16
N ILE A 107 2.67 2.08 14.49
CA ILE A 107 1.30 1.61 14.23
C ILE A 107 0.48 1.55 15.53
N LYS A 108 1.14 1.39 16.68
CA LYS A 108 0.53 1.27 18.02
C LYS A 108 -0.23 2.50 18.51
N ASN A 109 -0.03 3.68 17.91
CA ASN A 109 -0.64 4.94 18.41
C ASN A 109 -1.84 5.41 17.56
N LEU A 110 -2.46 4.52 16.78
CA LEU A 110 -3.70 4.84 16.11
C LEU A 110 -4.88 4.72 17.06
N ALA A 111 -5.04 5.76 17.85
CA ALA A 111 -6.27 5.99 18.60
C ALA A 111 -7.40 6.41 17.63
N PHE A 112 -7.87 5.48 16.78
CA PHE A 112 -9.16 5.63 16.10
C PHE A 112 -10.34 5.47 17.07
N THR A 113 -10.10 5.69 18.36
CA THR A 113 -11.10 5.67 19.42
C THR A 113 -12.21 6.70 19.23
N SER A 114 -12.06 7.63 18.29
CA SER A 114 -13.05 8.67 18.02
C SER A 114 -14.16 8.25 17.03
N ILE A 115 -13.99 7.13 16.31
CA ILE A 115 -15.04 6.61 15.44
C ILE A 115 -15.71 5.46 16.18
N SER A 116 -16.87 5.74 16.77
CA SER A 116 -17.62 4.69 17.46
C SER A 116 -18.04 3.60 16.50
N SER A 117 -18.03 2.34 16.94
CA SER A 117 -18.54 1.20 16.19
C SER A 117 -19.99 1.42 15.70
N THR A 118 -20.78 2.21 16.45
CA THR A 118 -22.12 2.64 16.07
C THR A 118 -22.09 3.53 14.82
N ALA A 119 -21.16 4.49 14.71
CA ALA A 119 -21.03 5.35 13.54
C ALA A 119 -20.63 4.55 12.30
N LEU A 120 -19.73 3.56 12.43
CA LEU A 120 -19.34 2.66 11.35
C LEU A 120 -20.49 1.74 10.91
N GLY A 121 -21.34 1.30 11.84
CA GLY A 121 -22.54 0.53 11.56
C GLY A 121 -23.57 1.34 10.76
N ILE A 122 -23.80 2.61 11.11
CA ILE A 122 -24.69 3.54 10.40
C ILE A 122 -24.17 3.81 8.98
N LEU A 123 -22.86 3.83 8.78
CA LEU A 123 -22.24 3.99 7.46
C LEU A 123 -22.28 2.70 6.63
N GLY A 124 -22.88 1.62 7.15
CA GLY A 124 -23.01 0.34 6.45
C GLY A 124 -21.70 -0.44 6.31
N ILE A 125 -20.71 -0.17 7.17
CA ILE A 125 -19.50 -0.96 7.29
C ILE A 125 -19.79 -2.08 8.28
N GLY A 126 -20.08 -3.27 7.75
CA GLY A 126 -20.48 -4.43 8.55
C GLY A 126 -19.36 -5.01 9.43
N ILE A 127 -18.09 -4.62 9.19
CA ILE A 127 -16.94 -5.11 9.95
C ILE A 127 -16.01 -3.93 10.25
N PRO A 128 -16.12 -3.31 11.43
CA PRO A 128 -15.33 -2.13 11.82
C PRO A 128 -13.81 -2.30 11.68
N ASP A 129 -13.31 -3.52 11.92
CA ASP A 129 -11.89 -3.85 11.83
C ASP A 129 -11.35 -3.67 10.39
N ILE A 130 -12.18 -3.90 9.37
CA ILE A 130 -11.78 -3.67 7.96
C ILE A 130 -11.53 -2.18 7.70
N PHE A 131 -12.36 -1.31 8.28
CA PHE A 131 -12.14 0.13 8.18
C PHE A 131 -10.81 0.54 8.84
N LEU A 132 -10.58 0.09 10.06
CA LEU A 132 -9.33 0.37 10.79
C LEU A 132 -8.11 -0.13 10.02
N PHE A 133 -8.17 -1.33 9.51
CA PHE A 133 -7.10 -1.92 8.71
C PHE A 133 -6.84 -1.12 7.43
N THR A 134 -7.90 -0.75 6.69
CA THR A 134 -7.78 0.08 5.49
C THR A 134 -7.15 1.43 5.81
N ALA A 135 -7.59 2.07 6.88
CA ALA A 135 -7.02 3.34 7.34
C ALA A 135 -5.54 3.22 7.73
N LEU A 136 -5.13 2.12 8.33
CA LEU A 136 -3.72 1.83 8.66
C LEU A 136 -2.84 1.65 7.42
N ILE A 137 -3.35 0.92 6.43
CA ILE A 137 -2.64 0.77 5.14
C ILE A 137 -2.44 2.15 4.51
N ILE A 138 -3.52 2.93 4.38
CA ILE A 138 -3.46 4.26 3.74
C ILE A 138 -2.54 5.19 4.52
N LYS A 139 -2.60 5.22 5.86
CA LYS A 139 -1.65 5.97 6.67
C LYS A 139 -0.19 5.61 6.35
N ASN A 140 0.12 4.32 6.32
CA ASN A 140 1.47 3.86 6.02
C ASN A 140 1.94 4.31 4.64
N LEU A 141 1.05 4.25 3.63
CA LEU A 141 1.35 4.69 2.28
C LEU A 141 1.53 6.21 2.19
N GLN A 142 0.73 7.00 2.92
CA GLN A 142 0.88 8.45 3.01
C GLN A 142 2.24 8.85 3.62
N GLU A 143 2.65 8.20 4.70
CA GLU A 143 3.96 8.45 5.31
C GLU A 143 5.12 8.08 4.37
N ILE A 144 4.98 6.97 3.62
CA ILE A 144 5.96 6.59 2.59
C ILE A 144 5.97 7.63 1.47
N SER A 145 4.82 8.03 0.92
CA SER A 145 4.70 9.06 -0.11
C SER A 145 5.41 10.35 0.28
N LEU A 146 5.10 10.87 1.48
CA LEU A 146 5.73 12.07 2.02
C LEU A 146 7.25 11.92 2.20
N SER A 147 7.73 10.73 2.56
CA SER A 147 9.18 10.48 2.70
C SER A 147 9.94 10.62 1.39
N TYR A 148 9.24 10.53 0.25
CA TYR A 148 9.77 10.78 -1.09
C TYR A 148 9.33 12.13 -1.68
N GLY A 149 8.75 13.02 -0.86
CA GLY A 149 8.34 14.37 -1.26
C GLY A 149 7.12 14.41 -2.17
N ILE A 150 6.28 13.37 -2.13
CA ILE A 150 5.08 13.27 -2.98
C ILE A 150 3.85 13.58 -2.14
N ASP A 151 3.04 14.54 -2.61
CA ASP A 151 1.77 14.87 -1.98
C ASP A 151 0.70 13.83 -2.34
N PHE A 152 -0.03 13.37 -1.33
CA PHE A 152 -1.03 12.31 -1.46
C PHE A 152 -2.48 12.82 -1.52
N ASN A 153 -2.71 14.14 -1.52
CA ASN A 153 -4.06 14.72 -1.43
C ASN A 153 -4.83 14.76 -2.76
N ASN A 154 -4.30 14.16 -3.81
CA ASN A 154 -4.94 14.13 -5.13
C ASN A 154 -5.35 12.71 -5.54
N ASP A 155 -6.34 12.62 -6.43
CA ASP A 155 -6.89 11.32 -6.85
C ASP A 155 -5.89 10.45 -7.61
N LYS A 156 -4.94 11.07 -8.31
CA LYS A 156 -3.84 10.35 -8.97
C LYS A 156 -2.99 9.59 -7.95
N GLU A 157 -2.74 10.17 -6.80
CA GLU A 157 -1.95 9.52 -5.76
C GLU A 157 -2.76 8.47 -5.01
N LYS A 158 -4.05 8.72 -4.76
CA LYS A 158 -4.96 7.70 -4.22
C LYS A 158 -5.01 6.47 -5.12
N TYR A 159 -5.14 6.68 -6.44
CA TYR A 159 -5.10 5.61 -7.44
C TYR A 159 -3.77 4.84 -7.40
N PHE A 160 -2.64 5.55 -7.31
CA PHE A 160 -1.32 4.93 -7.21
C PHE A 160 -1.15 4.10 -5.92
N MET A 161 -1.66 4.58 -4.78
CA MET A 161 -1.67 3.84 -3.52
C MET A 161 -2.47 2.54 -3.63
N LEU A 162 -3.64 2.59 -4.27
CA LEU A 162 -4.48 1.41 -4.50
C LEU A 162 -3.75 0.37 -5.37
N MET A 163 -3.13 0.79 -6.48
CA MET A 163 -2.32 -0.11 -7.31
C MET A 163 -1.15 -0.73 -6.53
N ILE A 164 -0.51 0.02 -5.63
CA ILE A 164 0.56 -0.51 -4.78
C ILE A 164 0.04 -1.58 -3.84
N ILE A 165 -1.14 -1.40 -3.23
CA ILE A 165 -1.76 -2.42 -2.35
C ILE A 165 -2.04 -3.68 -3.16
N GLU A 166 -2.72 -3.53 -4.31
CA GLU A 166 -3.00 -4.65 -5.22
C GLU A 166 -1.71 -5.38 -5.63
N GLY A 167 -0.72 -4.64 -6.15
CA GLY A 167 0.54 -5.23 -6.60
C GLY A 167 1.39 -5.86 -5.50
N ALA A 168 1.30 -5.35 -4.27
CA ALA A 168 1.97 -5.98 -3.14
C ALA A 168 1.40 -7.36 -2.81
N LEU A 169 0.11 -7.56 -3.01
CA LEU A 169 -0.63 -8.76 -2.65
C LEU A 169 -0.98 -9.64 -3.86
N ALA A 170 -0.75 -9.16 -5.08
CA ALA A 170 -0.95 -9.93 -6.29
C ALA A 170 0.08 -11.06 -6.39
N HIS A 171 -0.38 -12.30 -6.42
CA HIS A 171 0.47 -13.48 -6.56
C HIS A 171 0.67 -13.84 -8.04
N GLU A 172 -0.34 -14.42 -8.67
CA GLU A 172 -0.29 -14.83 -10.09
C GLU A 172 -0.17 -13.65 -11.04
N SER A 173 -0.93 -12.59 -10.80
CA SER A 173 -0.98 -11.39 -11.63
C SER A 173 0.08 -10.34 -11.29
N ILE A 174 1.06 -10.66 -10.42
CA ILE A 174 2.02 -9.67 -9.92
C ILE A 174 2.81 -8.99 -11.05
N TYR A 175 3.16 -9.71 -12.09
CA TYR A 175 3.88 -9.13 -13.24
C TYR A 175 3.00 -8.15 -14.01
N GLU A 176 1.74 -8.51 -14.25
CA GLU A 176 0.76 -7.65 -14.95
C GLU A 176 0.49 -6.37 -14.16
N VAL A 177 0.18 -6.50 -12.86
CA VAL A 177 -0.05 -5.35 -11.99
C VAL A 177 1.20 -4.48 -11.89
N ASN A 178 2.39 -5.09 -11.80
CA ASN A 178 3.65 -4.37 -11.76
C ASN A 178 3.90 -3.56 -13.04
N GLU A 179 3.58 -4.09 -14.22
CA GLU A 179 3.69 -3.38 -15.49
C GLU A 179 2.69 -2.21 -15.57
N ARG A 180 1.45 -2.38 -15.09
CA ARG A 180 0.49 -1.26 -14.98
C ARG A 180 1.05 -0.13 -14.10
N ILE A 181 1.66 -0.47 -12.95
CA ILE A 181 2.29 0.51 -12.05
C ILE A 181 3.48 1.19 -12.74
N ASN A 182 4.34 0.43 -13.43
CA ASN A 182 5.48 0.99 -14.14
C ASN A 182 5.03 1.94 -15.26
N SER A 183 4.03 1.55 -16.05
CA SER A 183 3.44 2.40 -17.07
C SER A 183 2.87 3.69 -16.50
N PHE A 184 2.23 3.63 -15.32
CA PHE A 184 1.73 4.82 -14.63
C PHE A 184 2.85 5.75 -14.14
N ILE A 185 4.00 5.19 -13.72
CA ILE A 185 5.18 5.97 -13.34
C ILE A 185 5.83 6.64 -14.56
N GLU A 186 5.82 5.96 -15.71
CA GLU A 186 6.50 6.43 -16.93
C GLU A 186 5.71 7.46 -17.71
N SER A 187 4.40 7.30 -17.80
CA SER A 187 3.53 8.19 -18.57
C SER A 187 2.18 8.36 -17.88
N TYR A 188 1.70 9.61 -17.87
CA TYR A 188 0.34 9.88 -17.41
C TYR A 188 -0.67 9.22 -18.35
N ARG A 189 -1.50 8.35 -17.80
CA ARG A 189 -2.68 7.78 -18.50
C ARG A 189 -3.95 8.13 -17.72
N SER A 190 -5.08 8.08 -18.39
CA SER A 190 -6.38 8.14 -17.71
C SER A 190 -6.46 7.02 -16.67
N TYR A 191 -7.09 7.28 -15.54
CA TYR A 191 -7.30 6.31 -14.47
C TYR A 191 -8.75 6.33 -14.02
N ASP A 192 -9.23 5.16 -13.64
CA ASP A 192 -10.53 4.96 -13.05
C ASP A 192 -10.33 4.51 -11.59
N ILE A 193 -10.59 5.44 -10.66
CA ILE A 193 -10.35 5.19 -9.24
C ILE A 193 -11.36 4.19 -8.68
N ASP A 194 -12.62 4.21 -9.15
CA ASP A 194 -13.66 3.30 -8.67
C ASP A 194 -13.38 1.86 -9.10
N LEU A 195 -12.95 1.68 -10.35
CA LEU A 195 -12.48 0.38 -10.83
C LEU A 195 -11.27 -0.11 -10.02
N GLN A 196 -10.32 0.77 -9.71
CA GLN A 196 -9.15 0.40 -8.94
C GLN A 196 -9.50 0.08 -7.48
N ILE A 197 -10.43 0.81 -6.85
CA ILE A 197 -10.98 0.47 -5.52
C ILE A 197 -11.55 -0.94 -5.55
N LYS A 198 -12.34 -1.28 -6.57
CA LYS A 198 -12.93 -2.62 -6.73
C LYS A 198 -11.88 -3.70 -6.86
N GLN A 199 -10.86 -3.50 -7.70
CA GLN A 199 -9.75 -4.46 -7.91
C GLN A 199 -8.95 -4.69 -6.63
N THR A 200 -8.56 -3.60 -5.96
CA THR A 200 -7.81 -3.66 -4.69
C THR A 200 -8.63 -4.33 -3.58
N SER A 201 -9.93 -4.04 -3.52
CA SER A 201 -10.85 -4.66 -2.55
C SER A 201 -11.00 -6.16 -2.78
N ASN A 202 -11.09 -6.60 -4.03
CA ASN A 202 -11.10 -8.03 -4.38
C ASN A 202 -9.83 -8.73 -3.91
N THR A 203 -8.67 -8.12 -4.14
CA THR A 203 -7.38 -8.67 -3.70
C THR A 203 -7.32 -8.81 -2.17
N LEU A 204 -7.71 -7.78 -1.43
CA LEU A 204 -7.73 -7.82 0.04
C LEU A 204 -8.74 -8.82 0.59
N ALA A 205 -9.94 -8.90 0.00
CA ALA A 205 -10.95 -9.88 0.38
C ALA A 205 -10.44 -11.31 0.19
N SER A 206 -9.80 -11.59 -0.94
CA SER A 206 -9.22 -12.91 -1.24
C SER A 206 -8.11 -13.28 -0.26
N GLU A 207 -7.22 -12.34 0.11
CA GLU A 207 -6.17 -12.57 1.11
C GLU A 207 -6.74 -12.82 2.51
N LEU A 208 -7.79 -12.10 2.90
CA LEU A 208 -8.45 -12.31 4.19
C LEU A 208 -9.15 -13.67 4.26
N LEU A 209 -9.79 -14.09 3.17
CA LEU A 209 -10.39 -15.42 3.05
C LEU A 209 -9.33 -16.52 3.12
N TYR A 210 -8.21 -16.34 2.45
CA TYR A 210 -7.07 -17.25 2.54
C TYR A 210 -6.63 -17.45 4.00
N LEU A 211 -6.44 -16.40 4.77
CA LEU A 211 -6.08 -16.50 6.18
C LEU A 211 -7.12 -17.26 7.01
N LYS A 212 -8.40 -16.97 6.78
CA LYS A 212 -9.49 -17.68 7.44
C LYS A 212 -9.40 -19.18 7.23
N PHE A 213 -9.21 -19.61 5.97
CA PHE A 213 -9.21 -21.03 5.62
C PHE A 213 -7.95 -21.77 6.07
N ILE A 214 -6.77 -21.14 5.97
CA ILE A 214 -5.49 -21.81 6.30
C ILE A 214 -5.25 -21.85 7.80
N GLN A 215 -5.61 -20.78 8.52
CA GLN A 215 -5.33 -20.67 9.95
C GLN A 215 -6.52 -21.07 10.83
N GLY A 216 -7.69 -21.35 10.23
CA GLY A 216 -8.91 -21.66 10.98
C GLY A 216 -9.40 -20.50 11.86
N ILE A 217 -8.92 -19.29 11.58
CA ILE A 217 -9.17 -18.11 12.40
C ILE A 217 -10.50 -17.45 11.97
N PRO A 218 -11.39 -17.01 12.89
CA PRO A 218 -12.55 -16.20 12.55
C PRO A 218 -12.13 -14.92 11.79
N ILE A 219 -13.01 -14.38 10.94
CA ILE A 219 -12.69 -13.18 10.12
C ILE A 219 -12.17 -12.02 10.97
N VAL A 220 -12.77 -11.77 12.13
CA VAL A 220 -12.32 -10.72 13.07
C VAL A 220 -10.89 -10.98 13.54
N GLY A 221 -10.55 -12.23 13.91
CA GLY A 221 -9.18 -12.60 14.29
C GLY A 221 -8.20 -12.58 13.11
N ALA A 222 -8.67 -12.89 11.89
CA ALA A 222 -7.84 -12.81 10.70
C ALA A 222 -7.41 -11.38 10.40
N ILE A 223 -8.28 -10.38 10.62
CA ILE A 223 -7.94 -8.96 10.44
C ILE A 223 -6.85 -8.54 11.43
N SER A 224 -6.92 -8.96 12.70
CA SER A 224 -5.84 -8.68 13.66
C SER A 224 -4.49 -9.30 13.21
N GLY A 225 -4.51 -10.46 12.59
CA GLY A 225 -3.34 -11.08 11.97
C GLY A 225 -2.76 -10.27 10.79
N PHE A 226 -3.56 -9.46 10.09
CA PHE A 226 -3.06 -8.51 9.10
C PHE A 226 -2.26 -7.36 9.75
N TYR A 227 -2.64 -6.89 10.96
CA TYR A 227 -1.95 -5.80 11.65
C TYR A 227 -0.52 -6.14 12.06
N ASP A 228 -0.30 -7.33 12.56
CA ASP A 228 1.01 -7.75 13.09
C ASP A 228 1.96 -8.30 12.01
N SER A 229 1.59 -8.24 10.72
CA SER A 229 1.97 -9.32 9.89
C SER A 229 2.76 -8.98 8.64
N LYS A 230 3.13 -10.05 8.02
CA LYS A 230 3.62 -10.28 6.70
C LYS A 230 3.02 -9.31 5.66
N TYR A 231 1.69 -9.06 5.70
CA TYR A 231 0.97 -8.22 4.73
C TYR A 231 1.31 -6.73 4.83
N MET A 232 1.24 -6.13 6.01
CA MET A 232 1.66 -4.73 6.20
C MET A 232 3.12 -4.51 5.81
N ASN A 233 3.99 -5.46 6.18
CA ASN A 233 5.40 -5.42 5.82
C ASN A 233 5.60 -5.61 4.30
N GLN A 234 4.81 -6.45 3.66
CA GLN A 234 4.82 -6.69 2.22
C GLN A 234 4.39 -5.45 1.45
N ILE A 235 3.25 -4.84 1.82
CA ILE A 235 2.76 -3.58 1.26
C ILE A 235 3.81 -2.47 1.45
N SER A 236 4.35 -2.31 2.66
CA SER A 236 5.36 -1.29 2.96
C SER A 236 6.65 -1.49 2.15
N LYS A 237 7.11 -2.73 1.97
CA LYS A 237 8.31 -3.04 1.17
C LYS A 237 8.10 -2.71 -0.30
N TYR A 238 6.95 -3.10 -0.85
CA TYR A 238 6.63 -2.84 -2.24
C TYR A 238 6.39 -1.35 -2.49
N ALA A 239 5.67 -0.66 -1.60
CA ALA A 239 5.49 0.78 -1.63
C ALA A 239 6.83 1.53 -1.65
N ASN A 240 7.73 1.23 -0.71
CA ASN A 240 9.05 1.85 -0.67
C ASN A 240 9.83 1.62 -1.97
N LEU A 241 9.72 0.45 -2.57
CA LEU A 241 10.37 0.14 -3.86
C LEU A 241 9.79 1.01 -4.98
N LYS A 242 8.46 1.10 -5.10
CA LYS A 242 7.78 1.84 -6.15
C LYS A 242 7.93 3.35 -6.00
N TYR A 243 7.78 3.89 -4.79
CA TYR A 243 8.00 5.30 -4.53
C TYR A 243 9.44 5.72 -4.77
N GLN A 244 10.41 4.88 -4.40
CA GLN A 244 11.82 5.15 -4.68
C GLN A 244 12.12 5.13 -6.18
N LEU A 245 11.56 4.18 -6.94
CA LEU A 245 11.68 4.15 -8.41
C LEU A 245 11.07 5.40 -9.03
N ARG A 246 9.87 5.80 -8.62
CA ARG A 246 9.19 7.02 -9.09
C ARG A 246 10.00 8.28 -8.76
N PHE A 247 10.50 8.40 -7.54
CA PHE A 247 11.36 9.50 -7.12
C PHE A 247 12.61 9.62 -8.00
N LEU A 248 13.33 8.51 -8.21
CA LEU A 248 14.53 8.52 -9.05
C LEU A 248 14.21 8.79 -10.53
N LYS A 249 13.08 8.29 -11.03
CA LYS A 249 12.64 8.58 -12.40
C LYS A 249 12.40 10.07 -12.62
N ASN A 250 11.80 10.76 -11.65
CA ASN A 250 11.55 12.20 -11.73
C ASN A 250 12.85 13.06 -11.66
N LYS A 251 13.97 12.47 -11.22
CA LYS A 251 15.28 13.14 -11.16
C LYS A 251 16.15 12.86 -12.41
N LEU A 252 15.74 11.93 -13.28
CA LEU A 252 16.44 11.55 -14.51
C LEU A 252 15.97 12.36 -15.70
#